data_409d7c838c79fc2e9b920231a19482a4
#
_entry.id   409d7c838c79fc2e9b920231a19482a4
#
_cell.length_a   1.000
_cell.length_b   1.000
_cell.length_c   1.000
_cell.angle_alpha   90.00
_cell.angle_beta   90.00
_cell.angle_gamma   90.00
#
_symmetry.space_group_name_H-M   'P 1'
#
loop_
_entity.id
_entity.type
_entity.pdbx_description
1 polymer ?
#
loop_
_entity_poly.entity_id
_entity_poly.type
_entity_poly.pdbx_seq_one_letter_code
_entity_poly.pdbx_strand_id
1 'polypeptide(L)'
;KDLPITASVRGNWDDCVLEALDGEYGLEHPQEIQSMRMTQFLMERMDPATIVWLRSLPLLEKKEVDGLRFSLSHNLPDKNYGGDLLVGNDTEKFDQLLDDEVDVAVYGHVHKQLLRYGSQGQQIINPGSIGMPYFNWEALKNHRAQYAVIEVEDGELVNILFRKVAYDYESELELAKSKGLPFIEMYEELRREDNYQGHNLEPLASLIEKHGYVEDVKNFFDFL
;
A
#
# COMPACT_ATOMS: atom_id res chain seq x y z
N LYS A 1 8.37 -8.50 -21.02
CA LYS A 1 9.06 -7.24 -21.36
C LYS A 1 8.96 -6.38 -20.13
N ASP A 2 10.08 -6.15 -19.45
CA ASP A 2 10.11 -5.39 -18.21
C ASP A 2 9.75 -3.94 -18.51
N LEU A 3 8.79 -3.40 -17.77
CA LEU A 3 8.46 -1.98 -17.82
C LEU A 3 9.57 -1.21 -17.10
N PRO A 4 10.08 -0.10 -17.66
CA PRO A 4 11.03 0.73 -16.96
C PRO A 4 10.34 1.41 -15.76
N ILE A 5 10.83 1.16 -14.56
CA ILE A 5 10.41 1.91 -13.38
C ILE A 5 11.19 3.22 -13.36
N THR A 6 10.50 4.35 -13.42
CA THR A 6 11.11 5.68 -13.47
C THR A 6 10.85 6.53 -12.23
N ALA A 7 9.94 6.09 -11.35
CA ALA A 7 9.61 6.72 -10.08
C ALA A 7 9.13 5.66 -9.08
N SER A 8 9.51 5.80 -7.82
CA SER A 8 9.05 4.93 -6.72
C SER A 8 9.08 5.70 -5.41
N VAL A 9 8.07 5.48 -4.58
CA VAL A 9 7.96 6.10 -3.26
C VAL A 9 7.78 5.04 -2.19
N ARG A 10 8.20 5.36 -0.98
CA ARG A 10 8.14 4.47 0.18
C ARG A 10 6.74 4.42 0.78
N GLY A 11 6.21 3.21 0.95
CA GLY A 11 4.92 2.95 1.58
C GLY A 11 5.05 2.66 3.09
N ASN A 12 3.92 2.58 3.78
CA ASN A 12 3.88 2.32 5.22
C ASN A 12 4.40 0.92 5.60
N TRP A 13 4.24 -0.09 4.74
CA TRP A 13 4.80 -1.42 4.99
C TRP A 13 6.32 -1.47 4.78
N ASP A 14 6.86 -0.62 3.91
CA ASP A 14 8.30 -0.47 3.77
C ASP A 14 8.90 0.12 5.04
N ASP A 15 8.23 1.11 5.66
CA ASP A 15 8.64 1.68 6.95
C ASP A 15 8.57 0.65 8.07
N CYS A 16 7.54 -0.19 8.15
CA CYS A 16 7.49 -1.28 9.14
C CYS A 16 8.74 -2.17 9.10
N VAL A 17 9.26 -2.48 7.90
CA VAL A 17 10.48 -3.26 7.74
C VAL A 17 11.70 -2.47 8.21
N LEU A 18 11.81 -1.20 7.85
CA LEU A 18 12.96 -0.35 8.17
C LEU A 18 13.02 -0.03 9.67
N GLU A 19 11.89 0.31 10.30
CA GLU A 19 11.75 0.55 11.73
C GLU A 19 12.14 -0.69 12.55
N ALA A 20 11.66 -1.86 12.13
CA ALA A 20 12.02 -3.12 12.76
C ALA A 20 13.53 -3.43 12.69
N LEU A 21 14.17 -3.16 11.53
CA LEU A 21 15.61 -3.28 11.34
C LEU A 21 16.40 -2.30 12.22
N ASP A 22 15.84 -1.14 12.52
CA ASP A 22 16.43 -0.10 13.36
C ASP A 22 16.13 -0.32 14.86
N GLY A 23 15.38 -1.40 15.21
CA GLY A 23 15.01 -1.74 16.59
C GLY A 23 13.82 -0.94 17.12
N GLU A 24 13.09 -0.25 16.23
CA GLU A 24 11.92 0.56 16.58
C GLU A 24 10.64 -0.24 16.33
N TYR A 25 10.23 -1.05 17.31
CA TYR A 25 9.00 -1.84 17.21
C TYR A 25 8.31 -2.05 18.56
N GLY A 26 6.99 -2.27 18.52
CA GLY A 26 6.16 -2.60 19.68
C GLY A 26 5.58 -4.01 19.57
N LEU A 27 5.24 -4.60 20.72
CA LEU A 27 4.59 -5.92 20.84
C LEU A 27 3.44 -5.90 21.87
N GLU A 28 2.92 -4.70 22.17
CA GLU A 28 1.87 -4.55 23.19
C GLU A 28 0.47 -4.69 22.60
N HIS A 29 0.29 -4.32 21.34
CA HIS A 29 -1.00 -4.34 20.67
C HIS A 29 -1.06 -5.40 19.55
N PRO A 30 -2.22 -6.04 19.31
CA PRO A 30 -2.36 -7.04 18.26
C PRO A 30 -1.91 -6.57 16.88
N GLN A 31 -2.12 -5.31 16.54
CA GLN A 31 -1.69 -4.73 15.26
C GLN A 31 -0.17 -4.59 15.15
N GLU A 32 0.51 -4.28 16.24
CA GLU A 32 1.98 -4.26 16.30
C GLU A 32 2.54 -5.66 16.07
N ILE A 33 1.97 -6.67 16.76
CA ILE A 33 2.36 -8.07 16.57
C ILE A 33 2.11 -8.53 15.14
N GLN A 34 0.98 -8.13 14.54
CA GLN A 34 0.70 -8.41 13.14
C GLN A 34 1.75 -7.80 12.22
N SER A 35 2.05 -6.51 12.39
CA SER A 35 3.05 -5.81 11.59
C SER A 35 4.42 -6.47 11.73
N MET A 36 4.84 -6.78 12.94
CA MET A 36 6.14 -7.40 13.20
C MET A 36 6.23 -8.84 12.66
N ARG A 37 5.16 -9.62 12.79
CA ARG A 37 5.15 -11.00 12.24
C ARG A 37 5.18 -11.01 10.70
N MET A 38 4.50 -10.06 10.07
CA MET A 38 4.57 -9.86 8.61
C MET A 38 5.95 -9.35 8.20
N THR A 39 6.51 -8.40 8.93
CA THR A 39 7.87 -7.88 8.71
C THR A 39 8.92 -8.99 8.82
N GLN A 40 8.86 -9.83 9.85
CA GLN A 40 9.72 -11.02 9.97
C GLN A 40 9.62 -11.89 8.71
N PHE A 41 8.41 -12.20 8.26
CA PHE A 41 8.19 -13.01 7.05
C PHE A 41 8.85 -12.39 5.80
N LEU A 42 8.81 -11.07 5.66
CA LEU A 42 9.46 -10.34 4.57
C LEU A 42 10.98 -10.35 4.73
N MET A 43 11.51 -10.02 5.91
CA MET A 43 12.95 -9.97 6.18
C MET A 43 13.65 -11.30 5.94
N GLU A 44 13.02 -12.42 6.29
CA GLU A 44 13.53 -13.77 6.01
C GLU A 44 13.71 -14.06 4.52
N ARG A 45 13.13 -13.24 3.63
CA ARG A 45 13.07 -13.43 2.17
C ARG A 45 13.70 -12.30 1.37
N MET A 46 13.99 -11.18 2.01
CA MET A 46 14.65 -10.03 1.38
C MET A 46 16.16 -10.23 1.32
N ASP A 47 16.75 -9.84 0.21
CA ASP A 47 18.20 -9.71 0.12
C ASP A 47 18.68 -8.32 0.61
N PRO A 48 19.97 -8.18 0.97
CA PRO A 48 20.50 -6.89 1.45
C PRO A 48 20.37 -5.74 0.44
N ALA A 49 20.38 -6.02 -0.86
CA ALA A 49 20.22 -4.99 -1.89
C ALA A 49 18.80 -4.43 -1.89
N THR A 50 17.79 -5.25 -1.63
CA THR A 50 16.40 -4.83 -1.46
C THR A 50 16.26 -3.89 -0.26
N ILE A 51 16.89 -4.18 0.87
CA ILE A 51 16.86 -3.30 2.06
C ILE A 51 17.51 -1.95 1.76
N VAL A 52 18.67 -1.94 1.09
CA VAL A 52 19.33 -0.70 0.67
C VAL A 52 18.44 0.11 -0.27
N TRP A 53 17.77 -0.55 -1.20
CA TRP A 53 16.83 0.10 -2.13
C TRP A 53 15.63 0.70 -1.36
N LEU A 54 14.99 -0.03 -0.45
CA LEU A 54 13.88 0.49 0.37
C LEU A 54 14.28 1.75 1.15
N ARG A 55 15.47 1.74 1.78
CA ARG A 55 16.00 2.91 2.50
C ARG A 55 16.23 4.12 1.58
N SER A 56 16.46 3.91 0.29
CA SER A 56 16.68 4.97 -0.69
C SER A 56 15.39 5.61 -1.22
N LEU A 57 14.23 4.97 -1.00
CA LEU A 57 12.95 5.48 -1.50
C LEU A 57 12.54 6.75 -0.74
N PRO A 58 12.17 7.83 -1.45
CA PRO A 58 11.60 9.02 -0.83
C PRO A 58 10.14 8.80 -0.42
N LEU A 59 9.61 9.64 0.47
CA LEU A 59 8.17 9.72 0.76
C LEU A 59 7.40 10.43 -0.36
N LEU A 60 8.06 11.41 -0.99
CA LEU A 60 7.53 12.22 -2.08
C LEU A 60 8.52 12.25 -3.23
N GLU A 61 8.06 11.97 -4.43
CA GLU A 61 8.82 12.20 -5.67
C GLU A 61 8.05 13.16 -6.58
N LYS A 62 8.73 14.17 -7.12
CA LYS A 62 8.18 15.08 -8.12
C LYS A 62 8.80 14.77 -9.49
N LYS A 63 7.99 14.77 -10.53
CA LYS A 63 8.43 14.46 -11.88
C LYS A 63 7.66 15.28 -12.90
N GLU A 64 8.38 15.80 -13.87
CA GLU A 64 7.77 16.41 -15.05
C GLU A 64 7.65 15.37 -16.16
N VAL A 65 6.47 15.29 -16.76
CA VAL A 65 6.17 14.44 -17.91
C VAL A 65 5.51 15.31 -18.96
N ASP A 66 6.22 15.54 -20.07
CA ASP A 66 5.74 16.32 -21.20
C ASP A 66 5.11 17.67 -20.81
N GLY A 67 5.77 18.41 -19.91
CA GLY A 67 5.34 19.73 -19.45
C GLY A 67 4.37 19.75 -18.28
N LEU A 68 3.77 18.61 -17.87
CA LEU A 68 2.96 18.51 -16.67
C LEU A 68 3.79 18.06 -15.47
N ARG A 69 3.54 18.68 -14.32
CA ARG A 69 4.26 18.45 -13.07
C ARG A 69 3.47 17.48 -12.17
N PHE A 70 4.01 16.32 -11.99
CA PHE A 70 3.44 15.26 -11.15
C PHE A 70 4.10 15.25 -9.77
N SER A 71 3.31 14.98 -8.73
CA SER A 71 3.80 14.49 -7.44
C SER A 71 3.34 13.06 -7.23
N LEU A 72 4.22 12.23 -6.64
CA LEU A 72 3.91 10.85 -6.24
C LEU A 72 4.20 10.72 -4.76
N SER A 73 3.25 10.18 -4.00
CA SER A 73 3.42 9.83 -2.59
C SER A 73 2.61 8.57 -2.27
N HIS A 74 2.96 7.84 -1.20
CA HIS A 74 2.12 6.71 -0.79
C HIS A 74 0.83 7.18 -0.10
N ASN A 75 0.93 8.18 0.75
CA ASN A 75 -0.20 8.88 1.41
C ASN A 75 0.08 10.39 1.32
N LEU A 76 0.25 11.10 2.43
CA LEU A 76 0.67 12.50 2.43
C LEU A 76 2.15 12.66 2.01
N PRO A 77 2.59 13.83 1.54
CA PRO A 77 3.96 14.08 1.11
C PRO A 77 5.03 13.82 2.18
N ASP A 78 4.68 14.00 3.44
CA ASP A 78 5.56 13.86 4.61
C ASP A 78 5.21 12.66 5.51
N LYS A 79 4.14 11.90 5.16
CA LYS A 79 3.60 10.82 6.00
C LYS A 79 2.92 9.75 5.15
N ASN A 80 3.43 8.54 5.13
CA ASN A 80 2.93 7.46 4.28
C ASN A 80 1.85 6.56 4.92
N TYR A 81 1.28 6.92 6.07
CA TYR A 81 0.27 6.16 6.79
C TYR A 81 -0.90 7.04 7.28
N GLY A 82 -1.97 6.41 7.79
CA GLY A 82 -3.10 7.09 8.42
C GLY A 82 -4.31 7.29 7.50
N GLY A 83 -5.38 7.87 8.05
CA GLY A 83 -6.68 8.00 7.40
C GLY A 83 -6.95 9.36 6.75
N ASP A 84 -5.92 10.17 6.50
CA ASP A 84 -6.09 11.56 6.03
C ASP A 84 -6.68 11.65 4.62
N LEU A 85 -6.38 10.67 3.77
CA LEU A 85 -6.80 10.64 2.36
C LEU A 85 -7.87 9.56 2.06
N LEU A 86 -8.67 9.19 3.06
CA LEU A 86 -9.83 8.33 2.82
C LEU A 86 -10.83 9.01 1.89
N VAL A 87 -11.42 8.23 0.98
CA VAL A 87 -12.29 8.74 -0.12
C VAL A 87 -13.42 9.65 0.34
N GLY A 88 -13.94 9.46 1.56
CA GLY A 88 -15.01 10.27 2.14
C GLY A 88 -14.57 11.56 2.84
N ASN A 89 -13.27 11.83 2.90
CA ASN A 89 -12.77 13.05 3.56
C ASN A 89 -12.96 14.30 2.70
N ASP A 90 -12.96 15.44 3.35
CA ASP A 90 -13.14 16.76 2.74
C ASP A 90 -11.97 17.11 1.81
N THR A 91 -12.23 18.04 0.87
CA THR A 91 -11.24 18.45 -0.15
C THR A 91 -9.97 19.02 0.47
N GLU A 92 -10.08 19.77 1.56
CA GLU A 92 -8.95 20.37 2.28
C GLU A 92 -7.92 19.34 2.78
N LYS A 93 -8.36 18.10 3.03
CA LYS A 93 -7.44 17.00 3.35
C LYS A 93 -6.60 16.59 2.14
N PHE A 94 -7.20 16.58 0.97
CA PHE A 94 -6.55 16.23 -0.28
C PHE A 94 -5.66 17.35 -0.84
N ASP A 95 -5.96 18.62 -0.51
CA ASP A 95 -5.12 19.76 -0.89
C ASP A 95 -3.71 19.66 -0.29
N GLN A 96 -3.51 18.88 0.77
CA GLN A 96 -2.19 18.59 1.33
C GLN A 96 -1.27 17.81 0.36
N LEU A 97 -1.81 17.19 -0.70
CA LEU A 97 -1.04 16.55 -1.78
C LEU A 97 -0.51 17.55 -2.82
N LEU A 98 -0.96 18.79 -2.75
CA LEU A 98 -0.80 19.79 -3.78
C LEU A 98 0.01 20.98 -3.28
N ASP A 99 0.78 21.56 -4.15
CA ASP A 99 1.41 22.89 -4.00
C ASP A 99 1.39 23.61 -5.35
N ASP A 100 1.97 24.81 -5.41
CA ASP A 100 2.01 25.63 -6.63
C ASP A 100 2.86 25.02 -7.78
N GLU A 101 3.60 23.95 -7.49
CA GLU A 101 4.45 23.25 -8.46
C GLU A 101 3.88 21.90 -8.89
N VAL A 102 2.65 21.55 -8.49
CA VAL A 102 2.00 20.27 -8.80
C VAL A 102 0.74 20.50 -9.61
N ASP A 103 0.65 19.91 -10.78
CA ASP A 103 -0.54 19.91 -11.63
C ASP A 103 -1.39 18.65 -11.38
N VAL A 104 -0.72 17.52 -11.14
CA VAL A 104 -1.35 16.22 -10.89
C VAL A 104 -0.66 15.51 -9.72
N ALA A 105 -1.41 15.22 -8.66
CA ALA A 105 -0.95 14.39 -7.55
C ALA A 105 -1.41 12.93 -7.71
N VAL A 106 -0.48 11.98 -7.54
CA VAL A 106 -0.78 10.54 -7.55
C VAL A 106 -0.44 9.97 -6.18
N TYR A 107 -1.40 9.31 -5.54
CA TYR A 107 -1.20 8.70 -4.23
C TYR A 107 -1.75 7.27 -4.16
N GLY A 108 -1.30 6.47 -3.21
CA GLY A 108 -1.71 5.07 -3.00
C GLY A 108 -2.54 4.85 -1.73
N HIS A 109 -2.05 3.99 -0.84
CA HIS A 109 -2.45 3.72 0.55
C HIS A 109 -3.90 3.24 0.77
N VAL A 110 -4.90 3.93 0.23
CA VAL A 110 -6.32 3.63 0.50
C VAL A 110 -6.90 2.54 -0.40
N HIS A 111 -6.12 2.02 -1.36
CA HIS A 111 -6.45 0.90 -2.23
C HIS A 111 -7.75 1.05 -3.02
N LYS A 112 -8.13 2.29 -3.38
CA LYS A 112 -9.36 2.59 -4.15
C LYS A 112 -9.05 3.45 -5.35
N GLN A 113 -9.54 3.08 -6.51
CA GLN A 113 -9.46 3.93 -7.68
C GLN A 113 -10.27 5.21 -7.46
N LEU A 114 -9.62 6.36 -7.61
CA LEU A 114 -10.20 7.67 -7.37
C LEU A 114 -9.61 8.70 -8.33
N LEU A 115 -10.47 9.54 -8.88
CA LEU A 115 -10.14 10.82 -9.50
C LEU A 115 -10.93 11.91 -8.78
N ARG A 116 -10.25 12.94 -8.31
CA ARG A 116 -10.88 14.13 -7.76
C ARG A 116 -10.06 15.38 -8.07
N TYR A 117 -10.61 16.54 -7.74
CA TYR A 117 -9.94 17.83 -7.88
C TYR A 117 -9.61 18.41 -6.51
N GLY A 118 -8.46 19.06 -6.41
CA GLY A 118 -8.13 19.96 -5.31
C GLY A 118 -8.93 21.27 -5.40
N SER A 119 -8.86 22.09 -4.36
CA SER A 119 -9.61 23.35 -4.27
C SER A 119 -9.24 24.35 -5.38
N GLN A 120 -8.07 24.26 -5.98
CA GLN A 120 -7.62 25.12 -7.07
C GLN A 120 -7.78 24.49 -8.46
N GLY A 121 -8.35 23.27 -8.53
CA GLY A 121 -8.62 22.59 -9.79
C GLY A 121 -7.53 21.61 -10.27
N GLN A 122 -6.41 21.45 -9.55
CA GLN A 122 -5.42 20.42 -9.83
C GLN A 122 -6.04 19.02 -9.66
N GLN A 123 -5.50 18.04 -10.36
CA GLN A 123 -6.04 16.68 -10.30
C GLN A 123 -5.33 15.79 -9.29
N ILE A 124 -6.11 14.94 -8.63
CA ILE A 124 -5.63 13.98 -7.64
C ILE A 124 -6.12 12.60 -8.05
N ILE A 125 -5.18 11.66 -8.21
CA ILE A 125 -5.45 10.32 -8.73
C ILE A 125 -4.98 9.28 -7.74
N ASN A 126 -5.83 8.29 -7.43
CA ASN A 126 -5.40 7.05 -6.81
C ASN A 126 -5.62 5.90 -7.80
N PRO A 127 -4.58 5.15 -8.20
CA PRO A 127 -4.70 4.08 -9.18
C PRO A 127 -5.38 2.81 -8.64
N GLY A 128 -5.68 2.75 -7.35
CA GLY A 128 -6.13 1.55 -6.66
C GLY A 128 -4.98 0.67 -6.16
N SER A 129 -5.22 -0.62 -6.05
CA SER A 129 -4.24 -1.60 -5.57
C SER A 129 -4.13 -2.80 -6.51
N ILE A 130 -2.90 -3.25 -6.75
CA ILE A 130 -2.66 -4.48 -7.52
C ILE A 130 -3.05 -5.71 -6.70
N GLY A 131 -2.56 -5.82 -5.47
CA GLY A 131 -2.71 -7.02 -4.66
C GLY A 131 -3.92 -7.00 -3.72
N MET A 132 -4.39 -5.82 -3.30
CA MET A 132 -5.41 -5.70 -2.25
C MET A 132 -6.38 -4.53 -2.54
N PRO A 133 -7.16 -4.57 -3.64
CA PRO A 133 -8.20 -3.57 -3.87
C PRO A 133 -9.26 -3.64 -2.77
N TYR A 134 -9.79 -2.50 -2.36
CA TYR A 134 -10.72 -2.40 -1.24
C TYR A 134 -12.10 -1.91 -1.68
N PHE A 135 -13.15 -2.66 -1.33
CA PHE A 135 -14.54 -2.38 -1.71
C PHE A 135 -15.44 -2.33 -0.49
N ASN A 136 -16.33 -1.31 -0.42
CA ASN A 136 -17.30 -1.17 0.65
C ASN A 136 -18.72 -1.55 0.20
N TRP A 137 -18.92 -1.86 -1.08
CA TRP A 137 -20.22 -2.14 -1.64
C TRP A 137 -20.22 -3.49 -2.34
N GLU A 138 -21.10 -4.40 -1.92
CA GLU A 138 -21.13 -5.80 -2.33
C GLU A 138 -21.12 -5.98 -3.85
N ALA A 139 -21.98 -5.22 -4.56
CA ALA A 139 -22.10 -5.33 -6.02
C ALA A 139 -20.86 -4.82 -6.78
N LEU A 140 -19.89 -4.16 -6.11
CA LEU A 140 -18.66 -3.65 -6.71
C LEU A 140 -17.43 -4.51 -6.39
N LYS A 141 -17.58 -5.50 -5.52
CA LYS A 141 -16.49 -6.41 -5.16
C LYS A 141 -16.00 -7.18 -6.38
N ASN A 142 -14.71 -7.28 -6.52
CA ASN A 142 -14.06 -8.10 -7.55
C ASN A 142 -12.59 -8.35 -7.19
N HIS A 143 -12.05 -9.50 -7.65
CA HIS A 143 -10.69 -9.94 -7.39
C HIS A 143 -9.71 -9.50 -8.49
N ARG A 144 -9.79 -8.26 -8.95
CA ARG A 144 -8.98 -7.75 -10.06
C ARG A 144 -7.90 -6.82 -9.59
N ALA A 145 -6.68 -7.00 -10.10
CA ALA A 145 -5.59 -6.07 -9.92
C ALA A 145 -5.91 -4.71 -10.54
N GLN A 146 -5.66 -3.63 -9.81
CA GLN A 146 -5.98 -2.26 -10.25
C GLN A 146 -4.72 -1.46 -10.52
N TYR A 147 -4.74 -0.67 -11.60
CA TYR A 147 -3.75 0.35 -11.91
C TYR A 147 -4.39 1.45 -12.77
N ALA A 148 -3.65 2.53 -13.02
CA ALA A 148 -4.06 3.60 -13.93
C ALA A 148 -3.01 3.80 -15.03
N VAL A 149 -3.48 4.22 -16.21
CA VAL A 149 -2.66 4.76 -17.28
C VAL A 149 -3.05 6.23 -17.43
N ILE A 150 -2.06 7.10 -17.38
CA ILE A 150 -2.21 8.55 -17.56
C ILE A 150 -1.50 8.90 -18.86
N GLU A 151 -2.22 9.49 -19.80
CA GLU A 151 -1.71 9.90 -21.11
C GLU A 151 -1.55 11.42 -21.12
N VAL A 152 -0.33 11.88 -21.42
CA VAL A 152 0.02 13.29 -21.53
C VAL A 152 0.57 13.54 -22.91
N GLU A 153 0.09 14.59 -23.57
CA GLU A 153 0.54 15.02 -24.90
C GLU A 153 0.60 16.55 -24.94
N ASP A 154 1.73 17.10 -25.38
CA ASP A 154 1.95 18.54 -25.56
C ASP A 154 1.61 19.39 -24.30
N GLY A 155 1.89 18.87 -23.11
CA GLY A 155 1.59 19.55 -21.83
C GLY A 155 0.14 19.43 -21.37
N GLU A 156 -0.68 18.64 -22.05
CA GLU A 156 -2.08 18.40 -21.69
C GLU A 156 -2.28 16.99 -21.16
N LEU A 157 -3.09 16.83 -20.10
CA LEU A 157 -3.54 15.54 -19.64
C LEU A 157 -4.70 15.08 -20.52
N VAL A 158 -4.38 14.20 -21.49
CA VAL A 158 -5.33 13.76 -22.54
C VAL A 158 -6.29 12.70 -22.01
N ASN A 159 -5.79 11.77 -21.16
CA ASN A 159 -6.61 10.65 -20.71
C ASN A 159 -6.17 10.08 -19.35
N ILE A 160 -7.13 9.56 -18.60
CA ILE A 160 -6.91 8.78 -17.38
C ILE A 160 -7.71 7.48 -17.49
N LEU A 161 -7.03 6.36 -17.65
CA LEU A 161 -7.62 5.05 -17.81
C LEU A 161 -7.44 4.21 -16.55
N PHE A 162 -8.48 4.07 -15.74
CA PHE A 162 -8.51 3.09 -14.67
C PHE A 162 -8.68 1.68 -15.22
N ARG A 163 -7.73 0.81 -14.90
CA ARG A 163 -7.71 -0.58 -15.36
C ARG A 163 -7.97 -1.54 -14.20
N LYS A 164 -8.69 -2.62 -14.52
CA LYS A 164 -8.95 -3.75 -13.61
C LYS A 164 -8.66 -5.04 -14.38
N VAL A 165 -7.61 -5.74 -14.00
CA VAL A 165 -7.13 -6.94 -14.71
C VAL A 165 -7.43 -8.18 -13.89
N ALA A 166 -8.10 -9.13 -14.48
CA ALA A 166 -8.30 -10.44 -13.87
C ALA A 166 -6.98 -11.22 -13.85
N TYR A 167 -6.74 -11.94 -12.77
CA TYR A 167 -5.63 -12.86 -12.60
C TYR A 167 -6.10 -14.08 -11.80
N ASP A 168 -5.30 -15.12 -11.77
CA ASP A 168 -5.58 -16.33 -11.01
C ASP A 168 -5.25 -16.12 -9.53
N TYR A 169 -6.19 -15.52 -8.79
CA TYR A 169 -6.04 -15.27 -7.36
C TYR A 169 -6.08 -16.54 -6.50
N GLU A 170 -6.69 -17.63 -7.00
CA GLU A 170 -6.66 -18.93 -6.30
C GLU A 170 -5.26 -19.53 -6.32
N SER A 171 -4.58 -19.52 -7.46
CA SER A 171 -3.17 -19.95 -7.54
C SER A 171 -2.26 -19.07 -6.68
N GLU A 172 -2.52 -17.78 -6.58
CA GLU A 172 -1.80 -16.86 -5.71
C GLU A 172 -2.03 -17.21 -4.22
N LEU A 173 -3.28 -17.48 -3.83
CA LEU A 173 -3.62 -17.90 -2.46
C LEU A 173 -2.93 -19.23 -2.08
N GLU A 174 -2.93 -20.23 -2.97
CA GLU A 174 -2.23 -21.50 -2.74
C GLU A 174 -0.71 -21.29 -2.65
N LEU A 175 -0.16 -20.37 -3.41
CA LEU A 175 1.25 -20.01 -3.28
C LEU A 175 1.54 -19.35 -1.92
N ALA A 176 0.70 -18.43 -1.47
CA ALA A 176 0.81 -17.77 -0.16
C ALA A 176 0.78 -18.80 0.98
N LYS A 177 -0.14 -19.76 0.92
CA LYS A 177 -0.22 -20.90 1.85
C LYS A 177 1.07 -21.72 1.83
N SER A 178 1.55 -22.08 0.65
CA SER A 178 2.76 -22.90 0.48
C SER A 178 4.02 -22.21 1.00
N LYS A 179 4.03 -20.88 1.02
CA LYS A 179 5.14 -20.06 1.54
C LYS A 179 5.02 -19.77 3.04
N GLY A 180 3.94 -20.21 3.68
CA GLY A 180 3.70 -19.98 5.10
C GLY A 180 3.41 -18.51 5.43
N LEU A 181 2.63 -17.82 4.57
CA LEU A 181 2.23 -16.44 4.85
C LEU A 181 1.55 -16.35 6.22
N PRO A 182 2.01 -15.51 7.15
CA PRO A 182 1.33 -15.32 8.42
C PRO A 182 -0.08 -14.77 8.22
N PHE A 183 -0.97 -15.04 9.18
CA PHE A 183 -2.37 -14.62 9.11
C PHE A 183 -3.08 -15.08 7.83
N ILE A 184 -2.74 -16.26 7.35
CA ILE A 184 -3.24 -16.80 6.09
C ILE A 184 -4.77 -16.92 6.06
N GLU A 185 -5.41 -17.14 7.21
CA GLU A 185 -6.87 -17.20 7.34
C GLU A 185 -7.51 -15.84 6.98
N MET A 186 -6.95 -14.74 7.48
CA MET A 186 -7.41 -13.39 7.16
C MET A 186 -7.15 -13.05 5.68
N TYR A 187 -6.03 -13.51 5.14
CA TYR A 187 -5.70 -13.32 3.74
C TYR A 187 -6.64 -14.12 2.83
N GLU A 188 -6.99 -15.35 3.18
CA GLU A 188 -7.96 -16.17 2.46
C GLU A 188 -9.34 -15.53 2.45
N GLU A 189 -9.81 -15.05 3.60
CA GLU A 189 -11.09 -14.33 3.73
C GLU A 189 -11.10 -13.06 2.88
N LEU A 190 -10.02 -12.27 2.90
CA LEU A 190 -9.87 -11.11 2.03
C LEU A 190 -9.93 -11.49 0.55
N ARG A 191 -9.25 -12.59 0.15
CA ARG A 191 -9.17 -12.98 -1.28
C ARG A 191 -10.46 -13.60 -1.80
N ARG A 192 -11.21 -14.33 -0.98
CA ARG A 192 -12.44 -15.00 -1.39
C ARG A 192 -13.70 -14.18 -1.19
N GLU A 193 -13.72 -13.37 -0.13
CA GLU A 193 -14.93 -12.68 0.32
C GLU A 193 -14.81 -11.15 0.25
N ASP A 194 -13.64 -10.61 -0.18
CA ASP A 194 -13.29 -9.18 -0.12
C ASP A 194 -13.54 -8.57 1.28
N ASN A 195 -13.38 -9.39 2.34
CA ASN A 195 -13.57 -8.99 3.72
C ASN A 195 -12.21 -8.71 4.38
N TYR A 196 -11.89 -7.43 4.58
CA TYR A 196 -10.65 -7.02 5.22
C TYR A 196 -10.81 -6.95 6.73
N GLN A 197 -10.16 -7.86 7.45
CA GLN A 197 -10.21 -7.98 8.91
C GLN A 197 -9.02 -7.34 9.65
N GLY A 198 -8.06 -6.74 8.95
CA GLY A 198 -6.80 -6.23 9.54
C GLY A 198 -6.98 -5.13 10.60
N HIS A 199 -8.17 -4.53 10.71
CA HIS A 199 -8.50 -3.57 11.78
C HIS A 199 -9.41 -4.16 12.86
N ASN A 200 -9.81 -5.41 12.74
CA ASN A 200 -10.65 -6.08 13.73
C ASN A 200 -9.77 -6.78 14.78
N LEU A 201 -9.70 -6.19 15.97
CA LEU A 201 -8.77 -6.61 17.01
C LEU A 201 -9.09 -8.01 17.57
N GLU A 202 -10.35 -8.42 17.62
CA GLU A 202 -10.76 -9.70 18.23
C GLU A 202 -10.31 -10.90 17.38
N PRO A 203 -10.63 -11.01 16.06
CA PRO A 203 -10.09 -12.06 15.21
C PRO A 203 -8.56 -12.04 15.15
N LEU A 204 -7.96 -10.87 15.11
CA LEU A 204 -6.50 -10.70 15.06
C LEU A 204 -5.84 -11.28 16.32
N ALA A 205 -6.33 -10.92 17.52
CA ALA A 205 -5.82 -11.43 18.78
C ALA A 205 -5.96 -12.95 18.88
N SER A 206 -7.10 -13.50 18.44
CA SER A 206 -7.34 -14.94 18.39
C SER A 206 -6.34 -15.69 17.51
N LEU A 207 -6.00 -15.16 16.34
CA LEU A 207 -5.00 -15.76 15.45
C LEU A 207 -3.58 -15.65 16.01
N ILE A 208 -3.26 -14.54 16.66
CA ILE A 208 -1.96 -14.35 17.34
C ILE A 208 -1.76 -15.42 18.40
N GLU A 209 -2.76 -15.65 19.25
CA GLU A 209 -2.73 -16.69 20.29
C GLU A 209 -2.66 -18.10 19.68
N LYS A 210 -3.55 -18.39 18.70
CA LYS A 210 -3.62 -19.70 18.03
C LYS A 210 -2.30 -20.13 17.42
N HIS A 211 -1.57 -19.21 16.81
CA HIS A 211 -0.33 -19.50 16.09
C HIS A 211 0.94 -19.19 16.90
N GLY A 212 0.83 -18.63 18.11
CA GLY A 212 2.00 -18.31 18.95
C GLY A 212 2.86 -17.18 18.40
N TYR A 213 2.30 -16.24 17.64
CA TYR A 213 3.06 -15.21 16.92
C TYR A 213 3.84 -14.25 17.82
N VAL A 214 3.42 -14.04 19.07
CA VAL A 214 4.20 -13.23 20.03
C VAL A 214 5.57 -13.83 20.26
N GLU A 215 5.63 -15.16 20.47
CA GLU A 215 6.89 -15.85 20.73
C GLU A 215 7.78 -15.91 19.48
N ASP A 216 7.18 -16.14 18.30
CA ASP A 216 7.89 -16.12 17.03
C ASP A 216 8.60 -14.79 16.80
N VAL A 217 7.87 -13.68 17.01
CA VAL A 217 8.40 -12.32 16.82
C VAL A 217 9.49 -12.02 17.84
N LYS A 218 9.28 -12.30 19.13
CA LYS A 218 10.30 -12.10 20.17
C LYS A 218 11.58 -12.86 19.85
N ASN A 219 11.46 -14.14 19.56
CA ASN A 219 12.62 -14.96 19.22
C ASN A 219 13.37 -14.44 18.00
N PHE A 220 12.69 -13.90 17.00
CA PHE A 220 13.34 -13.38 15.81
C PHE A 220 14.08 -12.07 16.07
N PHE A 221 13.42 -11.10 16.71
CA PHE A 221 14.00 -9.77 16.91
C PHE A 221 14.98 -9.72 18.07
N ASP A 222 14.91 -10.62 19.05
CA ASP A 222 15.94 -10.75 20.11
C ASP A 222 17.30 -11.25 19.58
N PHE A 223 17.34 -11.77 18.35
CA PHE A 223 18.57 -12.24 17.67
C PHE A 223 19.15 -11.22 16.68
N LEU A 224 18.50 -10.11 16.39
CA LEU A 224 19.01 -9.05 15.50
C LEU A 224 19.80 -8.00 16.26
#